data_c6a2d3fe560902d9e8d3a62d6754f307
#
_entry.id   c6a2d3fe560902d9e8d3a62d6754f307
#
_cell.length_a   1.000
_cell.length_b   1.000
_cell.length_c   1.000
_cell.angle_alpha   90.00
_cell.angle_beta   90.00
_cell.angle_gamma   90.00
#
_symmetry.space_group_name_H-M   'P 1'
#
loop_
_entity.id
_entity.type
_entity.pdbx_description
1 polymer ?
#
loop_
_entity_poly.entity_id
_entity_poly.type
_entity_poly.pdbx_seq_one_letter_code
_entity_poly.pdbx_strand_id
1 'polypeptide(L)' 'MTYHSIVSSNSVPPAAKLHVFWVCHPKMQGRNMKYWGYSKEEAYQKAKDNNPEASILWKKEL' A
#
# COMPACT_ATOMS: atom_id res chain seq x y z
N MET A 1 -12.17 15.55 -22.86
CA MET A 1 -12.01 14.97 -22.23
C MET A 1 -11.75 14.65 -21.71
N THR A 2 -11.72 14.54 -21.74
CA THR A 2 -11.50 13.88 -21.04
C THR A 2 -11.21 13.34 -20.45
N TYR A 3 -11.10 12.99 -20.41
CA TYR A 3 -10.87 12.21 -19.71
C TYR A 3 -10.63 11.71 -19.12
N HIS A 4 -10.76 11.64 -19.25
CA HIS A 4 -10.66 10.98 -18.57
C HIS A 4 -10.41 10.49 -17.94
N SER A 5 -10.37 10.36 -18.32
CA SER A 5 -10.19 9.66 -17.59
C SER A 5 -10.17 9.31 -16.88
N ILE A 6 -10.30 8.91 -16.98
CA ILE A 6 -10.46 8.45 -16.23
C ILE A 6 -10.43 7.64 -15.80
N VAL A 7 -10.33 7.47 -16.15
CA VAL A 7 -10.49 6.52 -15.77
C VAL A 7 -10.14 5.65 -15.05
N SER A 8 -10.08 5.33 -15.22
CA SER A 8 -9.83 4.40 -14.42
C SER A 8 -9.23 4.84 -13.30
N SER A 9 -9.43 5.68 -13.01
CA SER A 9 -9.27 6.16 -11.92
C SER A 9 -8.85 5.36 -10.83
N ASN A 10 -9.46 4.54 -10.42
CA ASN A 10 -9.10 3.67 -9.36
C ASN A 10 -8.23 2.57 -9.86
N SER A 11 -7.71 2.70 -11.03
CA SER A 11 -6.92 1.67 -11.58
C SER A 11 -5.57 1.58 -10.95
N VAL A 12 -5.00 0.40 -11.01
CA VAL A 12 -3.65 0.15 -10.56
C VAL A 12 -2.68 0.74 -11.58
N PRO A 13 -1.66 1.49 -11.15
CA PRO A 13 -0.66 1.99 -12.08
C PRO A 13 0.01 0.85 -12.82
N PRO A 14 0.31 1.00 -14.11
CA PRO A 14 0.77 -0.11 -14.94
C PRO A 14 2.01 -0.84 -14.44
N ALA A 15 2.96 -0.16 -13.87
CA ALA A 15 4.20 -0.79 -13.43
C ALA A 15 4.23 -1.06 -11.94
N ALA A 16 3.14 -0.82 -11.24
CA ALA A 16 3.14 -0.97 -9.79
C ALA A 16 3.13 -2.44 -9.39
N LYS A 17 3.72 -2.72 -8.26
CA LYS A 17 3.74 -4.04 -7.67
C LYS A 17 2.95 -4.02 -6.38
N LEU A 18 2.40 -5.18 -6.03
CA LEU A 18 1.64 -5.32 -4.79
C LEU A 18 2.59 -5.81 -3.71
N HIS A 19 2.70 -5.05 -2.64
CA HIS A 19 3.60 -5.38 -1.54
C HIS A 19 2.80 -5.76 -0.32
N VAL A 20 3.27 -6.76 0.40
CA VAL A 20 2.61 -7.25 1.62
C VAL A 20 3.38 -6.74 2.83
N PHE A 21 2.63 -6.16 3.77
CA PHE A 21 3.19 -5.64 5.01
C PHE A 21 2.50 -6.27 6.19
N TRP A 22 3.27 -6.52 7.25
CA TRP A 22 2.71 -6.88 8.55
C TRP A 22 2.48 -5.58 9.29
N VAL A 23 1.23 -5.29 9.64
CA VAL A 23 0.86 -4.04 10.29
C VAL A 23 0.32 -4.34 11.66
N CYS A 24 0.93 -3.76 12.68
CA CYS A 24 0.57 -4.02 14.07
C CYS A 24 0.31 -2.70 14.80
N HIS A 25 -0.91 -2.46 15.16
CA HIS A 25 -1.28 -1.30 15.95
C HIS A 25 -1.03 -1.57 17.43
N PRO A 26 -0.77 -0.54 18.25
CA PRO A 26 -0.34 -0.75 19.64
C PRO A 26 -1.27 -1.60 20.49
N LYS A 27 -2.56 -1.52 20.25
CA LYS A 27 -3.54 -2.22 21.09
C LYS A 27 -4.32 -3.26 20.31
N MET A 28 -3.85 -3.62 19.13
CA MET A 28 -4.58 -4.54 18.28
C MET A 28 -3.66 -5.61 17.77
N GLN A 29 -4.26 -6.72 17.41
CA GLN A 29 -3.53 -7.80 16.79
C GLN A 29 -2.99 -7.36 15.44
N GLY A 30 -1.79 -7.81 15.11
CA GLY A 30 -1.23 -7.50 13.81
C GLY A 30 -1.94 -8.24 12.69
N ARG A 31 -1.78 -7.76 11.49
CA ARG A 31 -2.38 -8.39 10.32
C ARG A 31 -1.61 -8.04 9.07
N ASN A 32 -1.76 -8.86 8.04
CA ASN A 32 -1.15 -8.57 6.76
C ASN A 32 -2.03 -7.62 5.97
N MET A 33 -1.40 -6.60 5.37
CA MET A 33 -2.08 -5.66 4.50
C MET A 33 -1.27 -5.51 3.23
N LYS A 34 -1.95 -5.18 2.14
CA LYS A 34 -1.33 -5.06 0.84
C LYS A 34 -1.47 -3.65 0.31
N TYR A 35 -0.39 -3.14 -0.27
CA TYR A 35 -0.38 -1.80 -0.86
C TYR A 35 0.38 -1.83 -2.17
N TRP A 36 -0.16 -1.10 -3.14
CA TRP A 36 0.49 -0.95 -4.44
C TRP A 36 1.56 0.12 -4.35
N GLY A 37 2.68 -0.11 -5.03
CA GLY A 37 3.72 0.90 -5.12
C GLY A 37 4.74 0.49 -6.17
N TYR A 38 5.39 1.47 -6.77
CA TYR A 38 6.44 1.20 -7.75
C TYR A 38 7.68 0.66 -7.08
N SER A 39 7.86 0.94 -5.80
CA SER A 39 8.97 0.46 -5.02
C SER A 39 8.47 0.05 -3.65
N LYS A 40 9.31 -0.67 -2.93
CA LYS A 40 9.01 -1.02 -1.55
C LYS A 40 8.80 0.22 -0.70
N GLU A 41 9.63 1.24 -0.91
CA GLU A 41 9.55 2.47 -0.15
C GLU A 41 8.25 3.21 -0.39
N GLU A 42 7.80 3.24 -1.64
CA GLU A 42 6.54 3.90 -1.95
C GLU A 42 5.37 3.19 -1.29
N ALA A 43 5.35 1.87 -1.40
CA ALA A 43 4.30 1.08 -0.78
C ALA A 43 4.34 1.21 0.74
N TYR A 44 5.54 1.23 1.31
CA TYR A 44 5.71 1.42 2.74
C TYR A 44 5.15 2.77 3.19
N GLN A 45 5.41 3.83 2.42
CA GLN A 45 4.89 5.15 2.76
C GLN A 45 3.37 5.15 2.76
N LYS A 46 2.77 4.47 1.80
CA LYS A 46 1.31 4.35 1.77
C LYS A 46 0.79 3.63 3.01
N ALA A 47 1.47 2.55 3.39
CA ALA A 47 1.07 1.80 4.58
C ALA A 47 1.17 2.69 5.82
N LYS A 48 2.24 3.48 5.95
CA LYS A 48 2.41 4.37 7.08
C LYS A 48 1.35 5.47 7.09
N ASP A 49 1.06 6.04 5.92
CA ASP A 49 0.08 7.11 5.83
C ASP A 49 -1.31 6.64 6.26
N ASN A 50 -1.64 5.39 5.97
CA ASN A 50 -2.93 4.83 6.34
C ASN A 50 -2.96 4.29 7.77
N ASN A 51 -1.79 4.03 8.34
CA ASN A 51 -1.68 3.44 9.67
C ASN A 51 -0.59 4.17 10.46
N PRO A 52 -0.81 5.47 10.76
CA PRO A 52 0.29 6.30 11.30
C PRO A 52 0.83 5.85 12.65
N GLU A 53 0.04 5.13 13.43
CA GLU A 53 0.48 4.68 14.75
C GLU A 53 0.93 3.24 14.77
N ALA A 54 0.92 2.58 13.65
CA ALA A 54 1.24 1.16 13.59
C ALA A 54 2.72 0.92 13.37
N SER A 55 3.19 -0.23 13.84
CA SER A 55 4.47 -0.77 13.44
C SER A 55 4.27 -1.50 12.12
N ILE A 56 5.11 -1.22 11.15
CA ILE A 56 4.93 -1.74 9.81
C ILE A 56 6.20 -2.45 9.38
N LEU A 57 6.04 -3.70 8.94
CA LEU A 57 7.15 -4.51 8.48
C LEU A 57 6.85 -5.01 7.09
N TRP A 58 7.70 -4.71 6.13
CA TRP A 58 7.57 -5.21 4.77
C TRP A 58 7.84 -6.70 4.77
N LYS A 59 6.96 -7.47 4.12
CA LYS A 59 7.08 -8.91 4.08
C LYS A 59 7.59 -9.40 2.74
N LYS A 60 6.93 -9.00 1.68
CA LYS A 60 7.30 -9.46 0.35
C LYS A 60 6.56 -8.69 -0.74
N GLU A 61 7.03 -8.84 -1.95
CA GLU A 61 6.35 -8.35 -3.14
C GLU A 61 5.66 -9.53 -3.80
N LEU A 62 4.42 -9.31 -4.21
CA LEU A 62 3.65 -10.37 -4.87
C LEU A 62 3.85 -10.40 -6.37
#